data_08607a4fb3276a4df3e643e3c9b4cf31
#
_entry.id   08607a4fb3276a4df3e643e3c9b4cf31
#
_cell.length_a   1.000
_cell.length_b   1.000
_cell.length_c   1.000
_cell.angle_alpha   90.00
_cell.angle_beta   90.00
_cell.angle_gamma   90.00
#
_symmetry.space_group_name_H-M   'P 1'
#
loop_
_entity.id
_entity.type
_entity.pdbx_description
1 polymer ?
#
loop_
_entity_poly.entity_id
_entity_poly.type
_entity_poly.pdbx_seq_one_letter_code
_entity_poly.pdbx_strand_id
1 'polypeptide(L)'
;VSLQVAPRKMTAIIGPNACGKSTLLKACGRVLAAHSGDVFLNGRAVSAYGSKEFARIIGLLPQSATAPDGITVADLVARGRYPHQNLLHQWTGDDEAAVARALQRTHTSELAKEPVTALSGGQRQRVWIAMVLAQQTDILLLDEPTTFLDLAHQLDVLDLCRELVDEYGTTIVAVLHDLNQAGRYCDEIIAMHDGKILAHGSPEDVITADLVHRVFGVSCRVIPDPESGTPLVVPLMQRNID
;
A
#
# COMPACT_ATOMS: atom_id res chain seq x y z
N VAL A 1 -17.59 0.38 -9.71
CA VAL A 1 -17.46 0.16 -8.27
C VAL A 1 -17.77 1.46 -7.54
N SER A 2 -18.32 1.35 -6.31
CA SER A 2 -18.47 2.48 -5.38
C SER A 2 -17.93 2.05 -4.04
N LEU A 3 -17.05 2.84 -3.46
CA LEU A 3 -16.46 2.58 -2.15
C LEU A 3 -16.06 3.91 -1.48
N GLN A 4 -15.90 3.86 -0.17
CA GLN A 4 -15.33 4.94 0.61
C GLN A 4 -14.20 4.37 1.46
N VAL A 5 -13.05 5.04 1.48
CA VAL A 5 -11.92 4.68 2.33
C VAL A 5 -11.99 5.50 3.61
N ALA A 6 -11.88 4.83 4.75
CA ALA A 6 -11.86 5.50 6.04
C ALA A 6 -10.50 6.18 6.28
N PRO A 7 -10.51 7.43 6.78
CA PRO A 7 -9.26 8.13 7.10
C PRO A 7 -8.56 7.51 8.32
N ARG A 8 -7.23 7.61 8.35
CA ARG A 8 -6.37 7.15 9.46
C ARG A 8 -6.54 5.66 9.76
N LYS A 9 -6.75 4.87 8.72
CA LYS A 9 -6.87 3.42 8.78
C LYS A 9 -6.03 2.77 7.71
N MET A 10 -5.69 1.51 7.91
CA MET A 10 -5.14 0.64 6.89
C MET A 10 -6.25 -0.19 6.26
N THR A 11 -6.45 -0.05 4.95
CA THR A 11 -7.44 -0.78 4.17
C THR A 11 -6.72 -1.72 3.20
N ALA A 12 -7.04 -3.01 3.22
CA ALA A 12 -6.56 -3.96 2.22
C ALA A 12 -7.54 -4.08 1.06
N ILE A 13 -7.03 -4.13 -0.17
CA ILE A 13 -7.76 -4.60 -1.34
C ILE A 13 -7.30 -6.03 -1.63
N ILE A 14 -8.20 -7.01 -1.49
CA ILE A 14 -7.93 -8.42 -1.74
C ILE A 14 -8.75 -8.95 -2.92
N GLY A 15 -8.31 -10.06 -3.50
CA GLY A 15 -9.01 -10.73 -4.60
C GLY A 15 -8.05 -11.51 -5.49
N PRO A 16 -8.55 -12.34 -6.43
CA PRO A 16 -7.71 -13.11 -7.34
C PRO A 16 -6.90 -12.21 -8.28
N ASN A 17 -5.91 -12.80 -8.94
CA ASN A 17 -5.12 -12.07 -9.93
C ASN A 17 -6.02 -11.60 -11.07
N ALA A 18 -5.68 -10.44 -11.65
CA ALA A 18 -6.41 -9.80 -12.75
C ALA A 18 -7.87 -9.38 -12.44
N CYS A 19 -8.35 -9.42 -11.18
CA CYS A 19 -9.71 -8.97 -10.84
C CYS A 19 -9.89 -7.43 -10.79
N GLY A 20 -8.83 -6.64 -11.02
CA GLY A 20 -8.91 -5.18 -11.11
C GLY A 20 -8.39 -4.40 -9.90
N LYS A 21 -7.75 -5.04 -8.90
CA LYS A 21 -7.21 -4.38 -7.69
C LYS A 21 -6.28 -3.21 -8.00
N SER A 22 -5.19 -3.49 -8.75
CA SER A 22 -4.21 -2.46 -9.15
C SER A 22 -4.81 -1.41 -10.07
N THR A 23 -5.81 -1.76 -10.89
CA THR A 23 -6.54 -0.82 -11.74
C THR A 23 -7.33 0.17 -10.88
N LEU A 24 -8.03 -0.33 -9.86
CA LEU A 24 -8.76 0.52 -8.90
C LEU A 24 -7.80 1.43 -8.15
N LEU A 25 -6.69 0.89 -7.62
CA LEU A 25 -5.69 1.66 -6.89
C LEU A 25 -5.07 2.76 -7.77
N LYS A 26 -4.72 2.43 -9.04
CA LYS A 26 -4.17 3.39 -10.01
C LYS A 26 -5.19 4.46 -10.43
N ALA A 27 -6.49 4.12 -10.45
CA ALA A 27 -7.54 5.10 -10.68
C ALA A 27 -7.66 6.07 -9.49
N CYS A 28 -7.60 5.57 -8.25
CA CYS A 28 -7.56 6.40 -7.04
C CYS A 28 -6.32 7.31 -7.03
N GLY A 29 -5.16 6.80 -7.44
CA GLY A 29 -3.90 7.54 -7.57
C GLY A 29 -3.81 8.42 -8.82
N ARG A 30 -4.85 8.51 -9.64
CA ARG A 30 -4.89 9.31 -10.88
C ARG A 30 -3.81 8.94 -11.91
N VAL A 31 -3.30 7.71 -11.84
CA VAL A 31 -2.39 7.14 -12.85
C VAL A 31 -3.18 6.62 -14.04
N LEU A 32 -4.41 6.12 -13.79
CA LEU A 32 -5.35 5.72 -14.82
C LEU A 32 -6.60 6.60 -14.73
N ALA A 33 -7.10 7.05 -15.89
CA ALA A 33 -8.39 7.71 -15.97
C ALA A 33 -9.51 6.69 -15.77
N ALA A 34 -10.52 7.02 -14.96
CA ALA A 34 -11.71 6.21 -14.86
C ALA A 34 -12.48 6.26 -16.20
N HIS A 35 -12.94 5.09 -16.69
CA HIS A 35 -13.76 5.01 -17.90
C HIS A 35 -15.16 5.60 -17.67
N SER A 36 -15.68 5.42 -16.44
CA SER A 36 -16.96 5.98 -15.99
C SER A 36 -16.93 6.22 -14.49
N GLY A 37 -17.73 7.18 -14.01
CA GLY A 37 -17.73 7.62 -12.63
C GLY A 37 -16.54 8.53 -12.30
N ASP A 38 -16.43 8.91 -11.04
CA ASP A 38 -15.42 9.83 -10.54
C ASP A 38 -14.80 9.32 -9.23
N VAL A 39 -13.57 9.74 -8.98
CA VAL A 39 -12.90 9.58 -7.69
C VAL A 39 -12.91 10.93 -6.99
N PHE A 40 -13.34 10.95 -5.73
CA PHE A 40 -13.41 12.16 -4.93
C PHE A 40 -12.41 12.08 -3.77
N LEU A 41 -11.73 13.19 -3.53
CA LEU A 41 -10.86 13.40 -2.39
C LEU A 41 -11.38 14.63 -1.63
N ASN A 42 -11.79 14.43 -0.36
CA ASN A 42 -12.40 15.48 0.46
C ASN A 42 -13.55 16.22 -0.26
N GLY A 43 -14.41 15.49 -0.96
CA GLY A 43 -15.58 16.03 -1.68
C GLY A 43 -15.26 16.73 -3.02
N ARG A 44 -13.99 16.82 -3.44
CA ARG A 44 -13.57 17.37 -4.72
C ARG A 44 -13.08 16.26 -5.65
N ALA A 45 -13.52 16.27 -6.91
CA ALA A 45 -13.07 15.28 -7.90
C ALA A 45 -11.53 15.35 -8.07
N VAL A 46 -10.86 14.19 -8.08
CA VAL A 46 -9.39 14.15 -8.21
C VAL A 46 -8.89 14.75 -9.51
N SER A 47 -9.71 14.72 -10.56
CA SER A 47 -9.43 15.37 -11.86
C SER A 47 -9.33 16.91 -11.77
N ALA A 48 -9.94 17.52 -10.76
CA ALA A 48 -9.94 18.98 -10.55
C ALA A 48 -8.71 19.49 -9.79
N TYR A 49 -7.85 18.61 -9.28
CA TYR A 49 -6.60 19.00 -8.62
C TYR A 49 -5.49 19.23 -9.64
N GLY A 50 -4.63 20.22 -9.42
CA GLY A 50 -3.36 20.33 -10.12
C GLY A 50 -2.44 19.13 -9.82
N SER A 51 -1.55 18.76 -10.74
CA SER A 51 -0.73 17.55 -10.56
C SER A 51 0.16 17.60 -9.30
N LYS A 52 0.80 18.73 -9.02
CA LYS A 52 1.61 18.89 -7.80
C LYS A 52 0.77 18.99 -6.53
N GLU A 53 -0.39 19.65 -6.62
CA GLU A 53 -1.37 19.74 -5.52
C GLU A 53 -1.82 18.33 -5.10
N PHE A 54 -2.21 17.51 -6.06
CA PHE A 54 -2.63 16.12 -5.83
C PHE A 54 -1.50 15.26 -5.24
N ALA A 55 -0.29 15.38 -5.80
CA ALA A 55 0.87 14.64 -5.32
C ALA A 55 1.35 15.05 -3.92
N ARG A 56 0.90 16.16 -3.37
CA ARG A 56 1.13 16.55 -1.96
C ARG A 56 0.12 15.92 -1.00
N ILE A 57 -0.93 15.28 -1.51
CA ILE A 57 -2.00 14.69 -0.69
C ILE A 57 -1.94 13.16 -0.76
N ILE A 58 -1.67 12.61 -1.96
CA ILE A 58 -1.64 11.17 -2.19
C ILE A 58 -0.26 10.76 -2.71
N GLY A 59 0.37 9.84 -1.99
CA GLY A 59 1.55 9.10 -2.43
C GLY A 59 1.15 7.75 -3.02
N LEU A 60 1.79 7.34 -4.11
CA LEU A 60 1.58 6.03 -4.73
C LEU A 60 2.90 5.28 -4.87
N LEU A 61 2.94 4.06 -4.33
CA LEU A 61 3.99 3.09 -4.59
C LEU A 61 3.47 2.06 -5.60
N PRO A 62 3.97 2.03 -6.83
CA PRO A 62 3.56 1.04 -7.82
C PRO A 62 4.21 -0.33 -7.54
N GLN A 63 3.59 -1.41 -8.02
CA GLN A 63 4.08 -2.79 -7.89
C GLN A 63 5.53 -2.99 -8.37
N SER A 64 5.90 -2.32 -9.46
CA SER A 64 7.24 -2.36 -10.04
C SER A 64 7.82 -0.96 -10.10
N ALA A 65 8.74 -0.67 -9.19
CA ALA A 65 9.49 0.57 -9.19
C ALA A 65 10.94 0.30 -9.57
N THR A 66 11.45 1.06 -10.54
CA THR A 66 12.83 0.95 -11.01
C THR A 66 13.61 2.20 -10.65
N ALA A 67 14.80 2.01 -10.09
CA ALA A 67 15.72 3.10 -9.81
C ALA A 67 16.73 3.24 -10.96
N PRO A 68 17.17 4.45 -11.29
CA PRO A 68 18.29 4.65 -12.19
C PRO A 68 19.56 4.00 -11.67
N ASP A 69 20.43 3.54 -12.57
CA ASP A 69 21.70 2.94 -12.19
C ASP A 69 22.57 3.94 -11.41
N GLY A 70 23.19 3.44 -10.36
CA GLY A 70 24.12 4.21 -9.53
C GLY A 70 23.49 5.25 -8.60
N ILE A 71 22.15 5.37 -8.55
CA ILE A 71 21.48 6.30 -7.63
C ILE A 71 21.66 5.83 -6.19
N THR A 72 21.99 6.76 -5.28
CA THR A 72 22.01 6.47 -3.86
C THR A 72 20.61 6.43 -3.25
N VAL A 73 20.48 5.80 -2.09
CA VAL A 73 19.22 5.79 -1.32
C VAL A 73 18.75 7.22 -1.03
N ALA A 74 19.63 8.08 -0.54
CA ALA A 74 19.28 9.47 -0.24
C ALA A 74 18.78 10.22 -1.47
N ASP A 75 19.44 10.07 -2.62
CA ASP A 75 19.03 10.71 -3.88
C ASP A 75 17.70 10.16 -4.39
N LEU A 76 17.45 8.86 -4.23
CA LEU A 76 16.17 8.28 -4.61
C LEU A 76 15.04 8.83 -3.71
N VAL A 77 15.24 8.86 -2.40
CA VAL A 77 14.24 9.38 -1.44
C VAL A 77 14.00 10.88 -1.67
N ALA A 78 15.05 11.64 -2.01
CA ALA A 78 14.95 13.06 -2.35
C ALA A 78 14.02 13.32 -3.54
N ARG A 79 13.85 12.37 -4.49
CA ARG A 79 12.89 12.50 -5.58
C ARG A 79 11.44 12.61 -5.10
N GLY A 80 11.14 12.10 -3.93
CA GLY A 80 9.84 12.29 -3.28
C GLY A 80 9.50 13.76 -3.03
N ARG A 81 10.50 14.67 -2.99
CA ARG A 81 10.29 16.11 -2.79
C ARG A 81 9.87 16.87 -4.06
N TYR A 82 9.88 16.22 -5.23
CA TYR A 82 9.52 16.86 -6.50
C TYR A 82 8.20 17.66 -6.48
N PRO A 83 7.11 17.23 -5.84
CA PRO A 83 5.87 18.01 -5.77
C PRO A 83 6.02 19.33 -5.00
N HIS A 84 6.99 19.46 -4.12
CA HIS A 84 7.25 20.65 -3.31
C HIS A 84 8.19 21.63 -3.99
N GLN A 85 8.93 21.20 -5.00
CA GLN A 85 9.87 22.05 -5.73
C GLN A 85 9.17 22.82 -6.85
N ASN A 86 9.68 24.02 -7.16
CA ASN A 86 9.28 24.81 -8.33
C ASN A 86 10.50 25.53 -8.91
N LEU A 87 10.33 26.25 -10.03
CA LEU A 87 11.43 26.93 -10.73
C LEU A 87 12.18 27.96 -9.87
N LEU A 88 11.52 28.50 -8.84
CA LEU A 88 12.06 29.55 -7.94
C LEU A 88 12.48 28.99 -6.57
N HIS A 89 12.01 27.80 -6.20
CA HIS A 89 12.36 27.12 -4.95
C HIS A 89 13.17 25.87 -5.29
N GLN A 90 14.47 26.02 -5.22
CA GLN A 90 15.42 24.92 -5.26
C GLN A 90 15.38 24.17 -3.90
N TRP A 91 16.23 23.19 -3.74
CA TRP A 91 16.38 22.40 -2.52
C TRP A 91 16.51 23.26 -1.26
N THR A 92 15.71 22.98 -0.24
CA THR A 92 15.65 23.73 1.01
C THR A 92 16.01 22.85 2.22
N GLY A 93 16.26 23.46 3.37
CA GLY A 93 16.45 22.72 4.63
C GLY A 93 15.21 21.91 5.02
N ASP A 94 14.01 22.33 4.64
CA ASP A 94 12.77 21.59 4.86
C ASP A 94 12.74 20.29 4.03
N ASP A 95 13.27 20.31 2.82
CA ASP A 95 13.38 19.12 1.96
C ASP A 95 14.38 18.13 2.55
N GLU A 96 15.54 18.61 3.02
CA GLU A 96 16.54 17.79 3.70
C GLU A 96 15.96 17.14 4.97
N ALA A 97 15.24 17.91 5.79
CA ALA A 97 14.59 17.42 6.98
C ALA A 97 13.48 16.40 6.66
N ALA A 98 12.73 16.59 5.56
CA ALA A 98 11.70 15.64 5.11
C ALA A 98 12.32 14.30 4.67
N VAL A 99 13.41 14.33 3.92
CA VAL A 99 14.16 13.14 3.52
C VAL A 99 14.74 12.41 4.73
N ALA A 100 15.38 13.14 5.65
CA ALA A 100 15.93 12.55 6.87
C ALA A 100 14.84 11.86 7.72
N ARG A 101 13.68 12.51 7.91
CA ARG A 101 12.53 11.91 8.62
C ARG A 101 12.00 10.68 7.90
N ALA A 102 11.89 10.70 6.57
CA ALA A 102 11.43 9.55 5.79
C ALA A 102 12.37 8.35 5.96
N LEU A 103 13.69 8.56 5.86
CA LEU A 103 14.69 7.52 6.07
C LEU A 103 14.65 6.97 7.50
N GLN A 104 14.46 7.83 8.49
CA GLN A 104 14.34 7.42 9.89
C GLN A 104 13.12 6.54 10.13
N ARG A 105 11.93 6.97 9.64
CA ARG A 105 10.67 6.23 9.79
C ARG A 105 10.67 4.87 9.11
N THR A 106 11.46 4.69 8.07
CA THR A 106 11.58 3.41 7.36
C THR A 106 12.77 2.57 7.80
N HIS A 107 13.49 3.01 8.85
CA HIS A 107 14.70 2.35 9.35
C HIS A 107 15.76 2.11 8.26
N THR A 108 15.95 3.12 7.38
CA THR A 108 16.89 3.05 6.26
C THR A 108 17.97 4.15 6.30
N SER A 109 18.07 4.90 7.40
CA SER A 109 19.03 6.01 7.54
C SER A 109 20.48 5.59 7.32
N GLU A 110 20.86 4.40 7.80
CA GLU A 110 22.23 3.85 7.65
C GLU A 110 22.57 3.53 6.19
N LEU A 111 21.56 3.31 5.36
CA LEU A 111 21.69 2.97 3.95
C LEU A 111 21.74 4.20 3.03
N ALA A 112 21.65 5.42 3.57
CA ALA A 112 21.49 6.65 2.80
C ALA A 112 22.52 6.84 1.68
N LYS A 113 23.76 6.40 1.89
CA LYS A 113 24.87 6.54 0.95
C LYS A 113 25.04 5.32 0.02
N GLU A 114 24.33 4.23 0.31
CA GLU A 114 24.45 3.01 -0.48
C GLU A 114 23.73 3.15 -1.83
N PRO A 115 24.25 2.55 -2.91
CA PRO A 115 23.52 2.46 -4.16
C PRO A 115 22.30 1.54 -4.00
N VAL A 116 21.17 1.96 -4.55
CA VAL A 116 19.90 1.20 -4.45
C VAL A 116 20.02 -0.22 -5.01
N THR A 117 20.89 -0.42 -5.97
CA THR A 117 21.17 -1.74 -6.59
C THR A 117 21.86 -2.73 -5.63
N ALA A 118 22.55 -2.25 -4.59
CA ALA A 118 23.22 -3.08 -3.61
C ALA A 118 22.30 -3.59 -2.49
N LEU A 119 21.05 -3.09 -2.43
CA LEU A 119 20.12 -3.40 -1.35
C LEU A 119 19.45 -4.77 -1.53
N SER A 120 19.16 -5.43 -0.41
CA SER A 120 18.23 -6.57 -0.38
C SER A 120 16.83 -6.17 -0.83
N GLY A 121 15.98 -7.13 -1.18
CA GLY A 121 14.60 -6.88 -1.58
C GLY A 121 13.82 -6.07 -0.52
N GLY A 122 13.88 -6.48 0.74
CA GLY A 122 13.20 -5.80 1.84
C GLY A 122 13.74 -4.39 2.11
N GLN A 123 15.08 -4.22 2.10
CA GLN A 123 15.69 -2.89 2.23
C GLN A 123 15.24 -1.97 1.08
N ARG A 124 15.25 -2.46 -0.14
CA ARG A 124 14.82 -1.71 -1.31
C ARG A 124 13.35 -1.31 -1.22
N GLN A 125 12.49 -2.20 -0.75
CA GLN A 125 11.07 -1.90 -0.57
C GLN A 125 10.86 -0.79 0.48
N ARG A 126 11.56 -0.84 1.63
CA ARG A 126 11.50 0.24 2.64
C ARG A 126 12.02 1.58 2.10
N VAL A 127 13.04 1.56 1.26
CA VAL A 127 13.55 2.78 0.60
C VAL A 127 12.52 3.37 -0.38
N TRP A 128 11.77 2.54 -1.12
CA TRP A 128 10.68 3.02 -1.96
C TRP A 128 9.55 3.63 -1.13
N ILE A 129 9.21 3.03 0.02
CA ILE A 129 8.26 3.61 0.96
C ILE A 129 8.80 4.94 1.50
N ALA A 130 10.10 5.03 1.84
CA ALA A 130 10.73 6.28 2.27
C ALA A 130 10.59 7.39 1.21
N MET A 131 10.78 7.06 -0.07
CA MET A 131 10.58 8.03 -1.15
C MET A 131 9.15 8.57 -1.17
N VAL A 132 8.15 7.70 -1.00
CA VAL A 132 6.75 8.13 -0.95
C VAL A 132 6.48 8.94 0.32
N LEU A 133 7.04 8.56 1.47
CA LEU A 133 6.91 9.32 2.73
C LEU A 133 7.58 10.70 2.67
N ALA A 134 8.67 10.84 1.89
CA ALA A 134 9.32 12.13 1.68
C ALA A 134 8.40 13.14 0.98
N GLN A 135 7.35 12.71 0.28
CA GLN A 135 6.31 13.59 -0.25
C GLN A 135 5.49 14.27 0.85
N GLN A 136 5.51 13.75 2.09
CA GLN A 136 4.70 14.24 3.22
C GLN A 136 3.19 14.24 2.90
N THR A 137 2.70 13.12 2.40
CA THR A 137 1.29 12.92 2.05
C THR A 137 0.54 12.26 3.20
N ASP A 138 -0.75 12.61 3.35
CA ASP A 138 -1.64 12.02 4.36
C ASP A 138 -2.18 10.64 3.94
N ILE A 139 -2.11 10.32 2.64
CA ILE A 139 -2.67 9.10 2.06
C ILE A 139 -1.57 8.37 1.27
N LEU A 140 -1.40 7.08 1.54
CA LEU A 140 -0.50 6.19 0.82
C LEU A 140 -1.29 5.11 0.10
N LEU A 141 -1.04 4.95 -1.18
CA LEU A 141 -1.55 3.87 -2.02
C LEU A 141 -0.39 2.93 -2.34
N LEU A 142 -0.50 1.66 -1.91
CA LEU A 142 0.58 0.68 -2.04
C LEU A 142 0.11 -0.49 -2.91
N ASP A 143 0.68 -0.63 -4.10
CA ASP A 143 0.33 -1.70 -5.05
C ASP A 143 1.25 -2.90 -4.81
N GLU A 144 0.78 -3.90 -4.07
CA GLU A 144 1.49 -5.13 -3.70
C GLU A 144 2.85 -4.89 -3.01
N PRO A 145 2.88 -4.19 -1.86
CA PRO A 145 4.13 -3.77 -1.24
C PRO A 145 4.97 -4.92 -0.65
N THR A 146 4.38 -6.12 -0.50
CA THR A 146 5.03 -7.30 0.08
C THR A 146 5.42 -8.36 -0.95
N THR A 147 5.11 -8.16 -2.23
CA THR A 147 5.38 -9.12 -3.31
C THR A 147 6.89 -9.27 -3.53
N PHE A 148 7.35 -10.50 -3.79
CA PHE A 148 8.76 -10.89 -3.95
C PHE A 148 9.65 -10.75 -2.70
N LEU A 149 9.07 -10.56 -1.53
CA LEU A 149 9.79 -10.54 -0.26
C LEU A 149 9.63 -11.90 0.46
N ASP A 150 10.65 -12.30 1.20
CA ASP A 150 10.51 -13.39 2.16
C ASP A 150 9.62 -12.99 3.35
N LEU A 151 9.21 -13.97 4.15
CA LEU A 151 8.25 -13.76 5.23
C LEU A 151 8.71 -12.66 6.22
N ALA A 152 9.99 -12.65 6.62
CA ALA A 152 10.48 -11.68 7.58
C ALA A 152 10.37 -10.25 7.03
N HIS A 153 10.78 -10.05 5.77
CA HIS A 153 10.70 -8.74 5.14
C HIS A 153 9.25 -8.31 4.81
N GLN A 154 8.33 -9.26 4.56
CA GLN A 154 6.91 -8.94 4.43
C GLN A 154 6.35 -8.37 5.74
N LEU A 155 6.66 -9.01 6.86
CA LEU A 155 6.24 -8.55 8.18
C LEU A 155 6.86 -7.19 8.51
N ASP A 156 8.15 -6.97 8.29
CA ASP A 156 8.81 -5.67 8.46
C ASP A 156 8.09 -4.53 7.73
N VAL A 157 7.61 -4.78 6.49
CA VAL A 157 6.87 -3.78 5.70
C VAL A 157 5.48 -3.54 6.26
N LEU A 158 4.79 -4.59 6.71
CA LEU A 158 3.44 -4.46 7.27
C LEU A 158 3.48 -3.80 8.66
N ASP A 159 4.47 -4.13 9.49
CA ASP A 159 4.72 -3.47 10.78
C ASP A 159 4.99 -1.97 10.57
N LEU A 160 5.82 -1.61 9.60
CA LEU A 160 6.04 -0.22 9.21
C LEU A 160 4.72 0.47 8.77
N CYS A 161 3.90 -0.20 7.95
CA CYS A 161 2.60 0.36 7.55
C CYS A 161 1.70 0.59 8.76
N ARG A 162 1.69 -0.35 9.74
CA ARG A 162 0.90 -0.22 10.96
C ARG A 162 1.38 0.94 11.81
N GLU A 163 2.71 1.07 12.02
CA GLU A 163 3.32 2.21 12.72
C GLU A 163 2.92 3.56 12.07
N LEU A 164 2.97 3.64 10.74
CA LEU A 164 2.57 4.86 10.02
C LEU A 164 1.11 5.24 10.25
N VAL A 165 0.22 4.27 10.40
CA VAL A 165 -1.20 4.53 10.72
C VAL A 165 -1.35 4.93 12.18
N ASP A 166 -0.78 4.15 13.10
CA ASP A 166 -1.02 4.28 14.54
C ASP A 166 -0.34 5.53 15.13
N GLU A 167 0.91 5.79 14.74
CA GLU A 167 1.69 6.90 15.31
C GLU A 167 1.54 8.20 14.52
N TYR A 168 1.38 8.12 13.20
CA TYR A 168 1.35 9.31 12.34
C TYR A 168 -0.02 9.62 11.74
N GLY A 169 -1.03 8.75 11.96
CA GLY A 169 -2.38 8.94 11.45
C GLY A 169 -2.46 8.89 9.92
N THR A 170 -1.52 8.21 9.27
CA THR A 170 -1.50 8.05 7.82
C THR A 170 -2.65 7.16 7.37
N THR A 171 -3.34 7.50 6.30
CA THR A 171 -4.33 6.62 5.65
C THR A 171 -3.62 5.74 4.65
N ILE A 172 -3.73 4.42 4.76
CA ILE A 172 -3.07 3.48 3.85
C ILE A 172 -4.11 2.63 3.13
N VAL A 173 -4.00 2.53 1.80
CA VAL A 173 -4.72 1.55 0.98
C VAL A 173 -3.70 0.67 0.30
N ALA A 174 -3.69 -0.61 0.63
CA ALA A 174 -2.71 -1.57 0.11
C ALA A 174 -3.39 -2.72 -0.64
N VAL A 175 -2.87 -3.08 -1.80
CA VAL A 175 -3.22 -4.37 -2.44
C VAL A 175 -2.40 -5.45 -1.77
N LEU A 176 -3.08 -6.42 -1.14
CA LEU A 176 -2.43 -7.56 -0.48
C LEU A 176 -2.92 -8.87 -1.08
N HIS A 177 -2.02 -9.87 -1.09
CA HIS A 177 -2.34 -11.22 -1.58
C HIS A 177 -2.62 -12.22 -0.46
N ASP A 178 -1.99 -12.03 0.70
CA ASP A 178 -2.15 -12.92 1.86
C ASP A 178 -3.33 -12.46 2.71
N LEU A 179 -4.34 -13.34 2.83
CA LEU A 179 -5.57 -13.08 3.60
C LEU A 179 -5.31 -12.97 5.09
N ASN A 180 -4.35 -13.76 5.61
CA ASN A 180 -4.02 -13.76 7.02
C ASN A 180 -3.26 -12.48 7.40
N GLN A 181 -2.34 -12.02 6.53
CA GLN A 181 -1.70 -10.72 6.71
C GLN A 181 -2.73 -9.58 6.60
N ALA A 182 -3.64 -9.62 5.62
CA ALA A 182 -4.71 -8.61 5.51
C ALA A 182 -5.60 -8.59 6.76
N GLY A 183 -5.97 -9.76 7.29
CA GLY A 183 -6.77 -9.89 8.51
C GLY A 183 -6.08 -9.35 9.75
N ARG A 184 -4.75 -9.56 9.87
CA ARG A 184 -3.96 -9.18 11.04
C ARG A 184 -3.61 -7.69 11.08
N TYR A 185 -3.31 -7.09 9.91
CA TYR A 185 -2.73 -5.74 9.83
C TYR A 185 -3.72 -4.66 9.44
N CYS A 186 -4.85 -5.00 8.79
CA CYS A 186 -5.75 -3.99 8.26
C CYS A 186 -6.99 -3.79 9.12
N ASP A 187 -7.44 -2.55 9.20
CA ASP A 187 -8.69 -2.16 9.89
C ASP A 187 -9.91 -2.47 9.02
N GLU A 188 -9.73 -2.41 7.69
CA GLU A 188 -10.80 -2.65 6.72
C GLU A 188 -10.29 -3.49 5.55
N ILE A 189 -11.18 -4.28 4.96
CA ILE A 189 -10.89 -5.11 3.80
C ILE A 189 -11.93 -4.86 2.72
N ILE A 190 -11.46 -4.68 1.50
CA ILE A 190 -12.25 -4.62 0.27
C ILE A 190 -11.98 -5.89 -0.54
N ALA A 191 -12.96 -6.77 -0.64
CA ALA A 191 -12.85 -8.00 -1.44
C ALA A 191 -13.38 -7.76 -2.86
N MET A 192 -12.52 -7.99 -3.84
CA MET A 192 -12.84 -7.80 -5.27
C MET A 192 -12.85 -9.12 -6.03
N HIS A 193 -13.77 -9.25 -6.97
CA HIS A 193 -13.83 -10.33 -7.95
C HIS A 193 -14.44 -9.82 -9.26
N ASP A 194 -13.85 -10.15 -10.40
CA ASP A 194 -14.33 -9.76 -11.75
C ASP A 194 -14.67 -8.27 -11.87
N GLY A 195 -13.81 -7.39 -11.39
CA GLY A 195 -13.99 -5.94 -11.45
C GLY A 195 -15.08 -5.38 -10.53
N LYS A 196 -15.63 -6.18 -9.62
CA LYS A 196 -16.68 -5.78 -8.68
C LYS A 196 -16.20 -5.91 -7.24
N ILE A 197 -16.72 -5.06 -6.36
CA ILE A 197 -16.57 -5.22 -4.92
C ILE A 197 -17.65 -6.19 -4.46
N LEU A 198 -17.26 -7.31 -3.85
CA LEU A 198 -18.19 -8.30 -3.30
C LEU A 198 -18.47 -8.08 -1.82
N ALA A 199 -17.49 -7.55 -1.07
CA ALA A 199 -17.64 -7.20 0.33
C ALA A 199 -16.68 -6.06 0.70
N HIS A 200 -17.07 -5.27 1.71
CA HIS A 200 -16.27 -4.23 2.33
C HIS A 200 -16.67 -4.13 3.81
N GLY A 201 -15.73 -4.16 4.70
CA GLY A 201 -15.95 -4.10 6.15
C GLY A 201 -14.70 -4.45 6.95
N SER A 202 -14.90 -4.77 8.23
CA SER A 202 -13.82 -5.24 9.10
C SER A 202 -13.30 -6.61 8.63
N PRO A 203 -12.09 -7.02 9.06
CA PRO A 203 -11.57 -8.35 8.76
C PRO A 203 -12.57 -9.47 9.14
N GLU A 204 -13.24 -9.35 10.30
CA GLU A 204 -14.21 -10.33 10.81
C GLU A 204 -15.45 -10.45 9.91
N ASP A 205 -15.91 -9.31 9.35
CA ASP A 205 -17.07 -9.27 8.46
C ASP A 205 -16.76 -9.83 7.08
N VAL A 206 -15.53 -9.63 6.60
CA VAL A 206 -15.14 -9.95 5.22
C VAL A 206 -14.45 -11.30 5.09
N ILE A 207 -13.54 -11.67 5.99
CA ILE A 207 -12.82 -12.94 5.92
C ILE A 207 -13.68 -14.06 6.52
N THR A 208 -14.62 -14.55 5.73
CA THR A 208 -15.46 -15.72 6.06
C THR A 208 -15.20 -16.86 5.09
N ALA A 209 -15.46 -18.12 5.53
CA ALA A 209 -15.25 -19.29 4.67
C ALA A 209 -16.05 -19.21 3.36
N ASP A 210 -17.29 -18.67 3.43
CA ASP A 210 -18.15 -18.46 2.26
C ASP A 210 -17.53 -17.44 1.30
N LEU A 211 -17.07 -16.27 1.80
CA LEU A 211 -16.47 -15.25 0.96
C LEU A 211 -15.15 -15.74 0.33
N VAL A 212 -14.30 -16.41 1.11
CA VAL A 212 -13.03 -16.98 0.59
C VAL A 212 -13.33 -17.99 -0.53
N HIS A 213 -14.34 -18.84 -0.36
CA HIS A 213 -14.74 -19.76 -1.41
C HIS A 213 -15.26 -19.01 -2.66
N ARG A 214 -16.14 -18.05 -2.49
CA ARG A 214 -16.71 -17.25 -3.60
C ARG A 214 -15.67 -16.44 -4.36
N VAL A 215 -14.71 -15.86 -3.65
CA VAL A 215 -13.71 -14.96 -4.24
C VAL A 215 -12.55 -15.73 -4.82
N PHE A 216 -12.04 -16.74 -4.11
CA PHE A 216 -10.79 -17.44 -4.46
C PHE A 216 -10.99 -18.88 -4.92
N GLY A 217 -12.22 -19.43 -4.82
CA GLY A 217 -12.50 -20.83 -5.15
C GLY A 217 -11.90 -21.85 -4.18
N VAL A 218 -11.47 -21.40 -3.00
CA VAL A 218 -10.78 -22.22 -2.00
C VAL A 218 -11.71 -22.58 -0.85
N SER A 219 -11.85 -23.89 -0.57
CA SER A 219 -12.52 -24.35 0.64
C SER A 219 -11.59 -24.19 1.84
N CYS A 220 -12.07 -23.55 2.90
CA CYS A 220 -11.26 -23.28 4.09
C CYS A 220 -12.09 -23.36 5.37
N ARG A 221 -11.41 -23.34 6.50
CA ARG A 221 -11.96 -22.95 7.80
C ARG A 221 -11.40 -21.58 8.15
N VAL A 222 -12.20 -20.76 8.80
CA VAL A 222 -11.76 -19.52 9.41
C VAL A 222 -11.84 -19.71 10.92
N ILE A 223 -10.71 -19.50 11.57
CA ILE A 223 -10.58 -19.63 13.04
C ILE A 223 -9.97 -18.34 13.58
N PRO A 224 -10.14 -18.01 14.87
CA PRO A 224 -9.41 -16.91 15.47
C PRO A 224 -7.90 -17.17 15.45
N ASP A 225 -7.12 -16.20 15.04
CA ASP A 225 -5.66 -16.24 15.17
C ASP A 225 -5.30 -16.26 16.66
N PRO A 226 -4.46 -17.20 17.13
CA PRO A 226 -4.17 -17.36 18.56
C PRO A 226 -3.43 -16.17 19.18
N GLU A 227 -2.79 -15.31 18.38
CA GLU A 227 -2.04 -14.15 18.85
C GLU A 227 -2.86 -12.86 18.76
N SER A 228 -3.45 -12.59 17.60
CA SER A 228 -4.18 -11.32 17.34
C SER A 228 -5.70 -11.43 17.57
N GLY A 229 -6.25 -12.64 17.57
CA GLY A 229 -7.70 -12.87 17.61
C GLY A 229 -8.41 -12.61 16.28
N THR A 230 -7.72 -12.09 15.28
CA THR A 230 -8.27 -11.79 13.94
C THR A 230 -8.56 -13.06 13.15
N PRO A 231 -9.35 -13.00 12.05
CA PRO A 231 -9.65 -14.17 11.25
C PRO A 231 -8.39 -14.78 10.61
N LEU A 232 -8.16 -16.07 10.87
CA LEU A 232 -7.11 -16.88 10.26
C LEU A 232 -7.72 -17.89 9.30
N VAL A 233 -7.37 -17.77 8.02
CA VAL A 233 -7.82 -18.68 6.97
C VAL A 233 -6.93 -19.92 6.94
N VAL A 234 -7.54 -21.09 7.16
CA VAL A 234 -6.87 -22.40 7.09
C VAL A 234 -7.45 -23.16 5.89
N PRO A 235 -6.72 -23.28 4.77
CA PRO A 235 -7.20 -24.01 3.60
C PRO A 235 -7.42 -25.50 3.93
N LEU A 236 -8.49 -26.06 3.38
CA LEU A 236 -8.74 -27.50 3.46
C LEU A 236 -7.98 -28.22 2.34
N MET A 237 -7.42 -29.38 2.67
CA MET A 237 -6.82 -30.24 1.64
C MET A 237 -7.91 -30.67 0.65
N GLN A 238 -7.71 -30.41 -0.63
CA GLN A 238 -8.49 -31.06 -1.68
C GLN A 238 -8.07 -32.52 -1.70
N ARG A 239 -8.85 -33.40 -1.06
CA ARG A 239 -8.69 -34.82 -1.31
C ARG A 239 -9.30 -35.08 -2.69
N ASN A 240 -8.43 -35.40 -3.67
CA ASN A 240 -8.90 -36.09 -4.86
C ASN A 240 -9.52 -37.40 -4.38
N ILE A 241 -10.84 -37.49 -4.37
CA ILE A 241 -11.56 -38.76 -4.25
C ILE A 241 -11.56 -39.26 -5.69
N ASP A 242 -10.60 -40.20 -5.97
CA ASP A 242 -10.63 -41.02 -7.17
C ASP A 242 -11.89 -41.91 -7.20
#